data_76414db0d4248724dbab8144e59d3c12
#
_entry.id   76414db0d4248724dbab8144e59d3c12
#
_cell.length_a   1.000
_cell.length_b   1.000
_cell.length_c   1.000
_cell.angle_alpha   90.00
_cell.angle_beta   90.00
_cell.angle_gamma   90.00
#
_symmetry.space_group_name_H-M   'P 1'
#
loop_
_entity.id
_entity.type
_entity.pdbx_description
1 polymer ?
#
loop_
_entity_poly.entity_id
_entity_poly.type
_entity_poly.pdbx_seq_one_letter_code
_entity_poly.pdbx_strand_id
1 'polypeptide(L)'
;MARDLSAQMRSAAKVVLDSLDEEQRALAALPFADYAARRWLEYRPRSRPGACLALVSPRARKAAHRLLATGLSERGYAQAMAIVALEEVLDRQERWRLGRHSGDYWVSVYGDPAGGEPWSWRFEGHHLSVSMTLARHQVSPAPVFLGAHPACVSYAGRPVSRPLAPEEDVAMALLDELGPAGRATAVVSERAPADIRSGPRPTAASPIKPLGIAAHSLGPTARTLLGQLVALYLDRLPPELAAEQAARTAPGDLHFAWEGPQRPGTRNYYRIQGDDLLIEYDNTDDGNHAHTVLRRPHGDFGEDILAVHYAQAHQPASRNSLSATK
;
A
#
# COMPACT_ATOMS: atom_id res chain seq x y z
N MET A 1 5.08 1.39 27.66
CA MET A 1 4.11 2.23 26.98
C MET A 1 4.43 2.19 25.50
N ALA A 2 3.54 1.65 24.67
CA ALA A 2 3.67 1.77 23.22
C ALA A 2 3.71 3.26 22.89
N ARG A 3 4.73 3.71 22.18
CA ARG A 3 4.79 5.11 21.72
C ARG A 3 3.65 5.29 20.74
N ASP A 4 2.86 6.33 20.90
CA ASP A 4 1.82 6.69 19.96
C ASP A 4 2.42 6.77 18.53
N LEU A 5 1.96 5.90 17.64
CA LEU A 5 2.47 5.79 16.28
C LEU A 5 2.30 7.10 15.50
N SER A 6 1.19 7.81 15.74
CA SER A 6 0.94 9.11 15.12
C SER A 6 1.98 10.14 15.54
N ALA A 7 2.40 10.13 16.80
CA ALA A 7 3.47 11.00 17.31
C ALA A 7 4.84 10.62 16.73
N GLN A 8 5.11 9.34 16.50
CA GLN A 8 6.36 8.90 15.84
C GLN A 8 6.41 9.38 14.39
N MET A 9 5.32 9.21 13.62
CA MET A 9 5.22 9.70 12.25
C MET A 9 5.38 11.21 12.18
N ARG A 10 4.72 11.95 13.08
CA ARG A 10 4.83 13.41 13.21
C ARG A 10 6.26 13.85 13.44
N SER A 11 6.95 13.24 14.40
CA SER A 11 8.35 13.53 14.69
C SER A 11 9.26 13.23 13.51
N ALA A 12 9.06 12.08 12.84
CA ALA A 12 9.87 11.69 11.69
C ALA A 12 9.65 12.62 10.49
N ALA A 13 8.40 13.03 10.21
CA ALA A 13 8.09 13.96 9.12
C ALA A 13 8.73 15.34 9.34
N LYS A 14 8.71 15.84 10.59
CA LYS A 14 9.43 17.09 10.95
C LYS A 14 10.92 16.96 10.68
N VAL A 15 11.56 15.86 11.08
CA VAL A 15 12.98 15.63 10.85
C VAL A 15 13.29 15.57 9.34
N VAL A 16 12.40 15.03 8.50
CA VAL A 16 12.55 15.10 7.04
C VAL A 16 12.58 16.56 6.60
N LEU A 17 11.54 17.35 6.91
CA LEU A 17 11.44 18.74 6.47
C LEU A 17 12.58 19.60 6.98
N ASP A 18 13.05 19.38 8.21
CA ASP A 18 14.17 20.11 8.82
C ASP A 18 15.56 19.72 8.24
N SER A 19 15.64 18.60 7.54
CA SER A 19 16.89 18.12 6.92
C SER A 19 17.06 18.54 5.45
N LEU A 20 16.01 19.10 4.84
CA LEU A 20 15.99 19.61 3.46
C LEU A 20 16.43 21.08 3.43
N ASP A 21 17.09 21.48 2.34
CA ASP A 21 17.28 22.90 2.04
C ASP A 21 15.96 23.56 1.61
N GLU A 22 15.97 24.86 1.37
CA GLU A 22 14.77 25.64 1.06
C GLU A 22 14.06 25.18 -0.22
N GLU A 23 14.82 24.90 -1.27
CA GLU A 23 14.29 24.45 -2.56
C GLU A 23 13.69 23.03 -2.45
N GLN A 24 14.42 22.12 -1.85
CA GLN A 24 13.96 20.74 -1.60
C GLN A 24 12.74 20.71 -0.69
N ARG A 25 12.72 21.57 0.34
CA ARG A 25 11.57 21.71 1.24
C ARG A 25 10.33 22.22 0.52
N ALA A 26 10.48 23.18 -0.40
CA ALA A 26 9.38 23.69 -1.23
C ALA A 26 8.77 22.60 -2.11
N LEU A 27 9.60 21.64 -2.59
CA LEU A 27 9.12 20.48 -3.34
C LEU A 27 8.42 19.43 -2.45
N ALA A 28 8.87 19.26 -1.21
CA ALA A 28 8.40 18.21 -0.30
C ALA A 28 7.20 18.63 0.55
N ALA A 29 7.13 19.88 0.98
CA ALA A 29 6.06 20.41 1.84
C ALA A 29 4.94 21.00 0.97
N LEU A 30 3.87 20.24 0.82
CA LEU A 30 2.76 20.53 -0.09
C LEU A 30 1.48 20.87 0.69
N PRO A 31 0.56 21.68 0.14
CA PRO A 31 -0.72 21.95 0.76
C PRO A 31 -1.54 20.66 0.94
N PHE A 32 -2.17 20.48 2.12
CA PHE A 32 -3.06 19.34 2.34
C PHE A 32 -4.29 19.37 1.41
N ALA A 33 -4.73 20.57 1.04
CA ALA A 33 -5.83 20.79 0.11
C ALA A 33 -5.50 20.50 -1.36
N ASP A 34 -4.24 20.21 -1.69
CA ASP A 34 -3.89 19.73 -3.04
C ASP A 34 -4.34 18.27 -3.21
N TYR A 35 -5.62 18.09 -3.44
CA TYR A 35 -6.22 16.76 -3.59
C TYR A 35 -5.65 15.96 -4.76
N ALA A 36 -5.26 16.62 -5.84
CA ALA A 36 -4.72 15.95 -7.01
C ALA A 36 -3.34 15.35 -6.72
N ALA A 37 -2.46 16.09 -6.06
CA ALA A 37 -1.16 15.60 -5.64
C ALA A 37 -1.26 14.63 -4.46
N ARG A 38 -2.14 14.90 -3.46
CA ARG A 38 -2.28 14.07 -2.26
C ARG A 38 -2.94 12.72 -2.55
N ARG A 39 -3.96 12.67 -3.40
CA ARG A 39 -4.70 11.45 -3.77
C ARG A 39 -4.11 10.79 -5.02
N TRP A 40 -2.81 10.55 -4.98
CA TRP A 40 -2.02 10.06 -6.08
C TRP A 40 -1.49 8.66 -5.76
N LEU A 41 -1.74 7.70 -6.64
CA LEU A 41 -1.11 6.38 -6.64
C LEU A 41 -0.38 6.20 -7.96
N GLU A 42 0.95 6.23 -7.93
CA GLU A 42 1.76 6.05 -9.13
C GLU A 42 2.94 5.11 -8.83
N TYR A 43 3.10 4.11 -9.64
CA TYR A 43 4.13 3.08 -9.48
C TYR A 43 4.98 2.87 -10.74
N ARG A 44 4.69 3.61 -11.82
CA ARG A 44 5.47 3.57 -13.05
C ARG A 44 6.71 4.46 -12.94
N PRO A 45 7.77 4.23 -13.75
CA PRO A 45 9.01 5.02 -13.69
C PRO A 45 8.79 6.43 -14.29
N ARG A 46 8.56 7.42 -13.42
CA ARG A 46 8.41 8.84 -13.78
C ARG A 46 8.70 9.76 -12.59
N SER A 47 8.96 11.04 -12.87
CA SER A 47 9.06 12.06 -11.84
C SER A 47 7.77 12.23 -11.04
N ARG A 48 7.89 12.60 -9.77
CA ARG A 48 6.80 12.70 -8.79
C ARG A 48 6.89 14.00 -8.00
N PRO A 49 5.78 14.46 -7.39
CA PRO A 49 5.84 15.49 -6.36
C PRO A 49 6.69 15.02 -5.19
N GLY A 50 7.46 15.93 -4.59
CA GLY A 50 8.29 15.64 -3.43
C GLY A 50 9.78 15.88 -3.64
N ALA A 51 10.57 15.70 -2.60
CA ALA A 51 12.02 15.74 -2.66
C ALA A 51 12.57 14.37 -3.11
N CYS A 52 13.35 14.37 -4.19
CA CYS A 52 13.97 13.17 -4.74
C CYS A 52 15.18 12.75 -3.89
N LEU A 53 15.22 11.49 -3.47
CA LEU A 53 16.28 10.98 -2.59
C LEU A 53 17.65 10.93 -3.26
N ALA A 54 17.71 10.85 -4.59
CA ALA A 54 18.97 10.95 -5.33
C ALA A 54 19.62 12.34 -5.19
N LEU A 55 18.81 13.39 -5.00
CA LEU A 55 19.22 14.79 -5.03
C LEU A 55 19.37 15.43 -3.64
N VAL A 56 18.95 14.74 -2.56
CA VAL A 56 19.04 15.27 -1.20
C VAL A 56 20.30 14.79 -0.48
N SER A 57 20.65 15.50 0.61
CA SER A 57 21.80 15.12 1.46
C SER A 57 21.65 13.70 2.03
N PRO A 58 22.77 13.01 2.40
CA PRO A 58 22.68 11.72 3.09
C PRO A 58 21.86 11.77 4.39
N ARG A 59 21.86 12.92 5.11
CA ARG A 59 21.06 13.15 6.31
C ARG A 59 19.57 13.16 5.98
N ALA A 60 19.16 13.88 4.95
CA ALA A 60 17.78 13.99 4.51
C ALA A 60 17.26 12.64 3.96
N ARG A 61 18.09 11.94 3.18
CA ARG A 61 17.79 10.57 2.71
C ARG A 61 17.53 9.62 3.88
N LYS A 62 18.40 9.63 4.91
CA LYS A 62 18.21 8.81 6.11
C LYS A 62 16.94 9.20 6.86
N ALA A 63 16.59 10.49 6.93
CA ALA A 63 15.35 10.96 7.54
C ALA A 63 14.12 10.42 6.78
N ALA A 64 14.12 10.46 5.45
CA ALA A 64 13.04 9.91 4.63
C ALA A 64 12.85 8.40 4.85
N HIS A 65 13.94 7.62 4.90
CA HIS A 65 13.86 6.20 5.24
C HIS A 65 13.32 5.95 6.66
N ARG A 66 13.67 6.80 7.63
CA ARG A 66 13.11 6.70 8.99
C ARG A 66 11.62 7.01 9.02
N LEU A 67 11.15 7.96 8.21
CA LEU A 67 9.72 8.23 8.05
C LEU A 67 9.01 7.01 7.45
N LEU A 68 9.53 6.45 6.34
CA LEU A 68 8.99 5.22 5.73
C LEU A 68 8.90 4.08 6.75
N ALA A 69 9.93 3.89 7.57
CA ALA A 69 9.97 2.85 8.62
C ALA A 69 8.93 3.04 9.72
N THR A 70 8.36 4.24 9.91
CA THR A 70 7.21 4.42 10.83
C THR A 70 5.89 3.90 10.26
N GLY A 71 5.77 3.80 8.94
CA GLY A 71 4.57 3.32 8.25
C GLY A 71 4.60 1.84 7.88
N LEU A 72 5.73 1.17 8.09
CA LEU A 72 5.93 -0.24 7.75
C LEU A 72 6.45 -1.04 8.95
N SER A 73 6.09 -2.32 9.01
CA SER A 73 6.75 -3.28 9.89
C SER A 73 8.19 -3.55 9.46
N GLU A 74 8.98 -4.23 10.29
CA GLU A 74 10.32 -4.68 9.90
C GLU A 74 10.30 -5.50 8.61
N ARG A 75 9.32 -6.42 8.46
CA ARG A 75 9.11 -7.21 7.25
C ARG A 75 8.74 -6.31 6.06
N GLY A 76 7.76 -5.42 6.22
CA GLY A 76 7.30 -4.52 5.17
C GLY A 76 8.42 -3.58 4.70
N TYR A 77 9.21 -3.06 5.63
CA TYR A 77 10.37 -2.22 5.31
C TYR A 77 11.47 -3.01 4.58
N ALA A 78 11.80 -4.23 5.02
CA ALA A 78 12.77 -5.08 4.33
C ALA A 78 12.30 -5.43 2.91
N GLN A 79 11.01 -5.72 2.72
CA GLN A 79 10.41 -5.97 1.41
C GLN A 79 10.50 -4.72 0.51
N ALA A 80 10.17 -3.54 1.03
CA ALA A 80 10.32 -2.27 0.31
C ALA A 80 11.77 -2.00 -0.11
N MET A 81 12.75 -2.24 0.78
CA MET A 81 14.17 -2.05 0.43
C MET A 81 14.68 -3.06 -0.59
N ALA A 82 14.21 -4.29 -0.56
CA ALA A 82 14.51 -5.28 -1.60
C ALA A 82 13.96 -4.83 -2.97
N ILE A 83 12.77 -4.23 -3.01
CA ILE A 83 12.17 -3.68 -4.24
C ILE A 83 13.00 -2.48 -4.75
N VAL A 84 13.36 -1.55 -3.87
CA VAL A 84 14.21 -0.40 -4.22
C VAL A 84 15.53 -0.86 -4.84
N ALA A 85 16.14 -1.91 -4.31
CA ALA A 85 17.38 -2.45 -4.83
C ALA A 85 17.25 -3.11 -6.23
N LEU A 86 16.04 -3.52 -6.62
CA LEU A 86 15.80 -4.11 -7.95
C LEU A 86 15.95 -3.09 -9.09
N GLU A 87 15.89 -1.78 -8.83
CA GLU A 87 16.12 -0.75 -9.85
C GLU A 87 17.50 -0.90 -10.50
N GLU A 88 18.54 -1.18 -9.70
CA GLU A 88 19.90 -1.40 -10.20
C GLU A 88 20.02 -2.72 -10.99
N VAL A 89 19.25 -3.75 -10.58
CA VAL A 89 19.21 -5.03 -11.30
C VAL A 89 18.52 -4.86 -12.64
N LEU A 90 17.41 -4.14 -12.65
CA LEU A 90 16.62 -3.86 -13.85
C LEU A 90 17.43 -3.00 -14.84
N ASP A 91 18.09 -1.95 -14.37
CA ASP A 91 18.92 -1.07 -15.21
C ASP A 91 20.05 -1.86 -15.90
N ARG A 92 20.69 -2.78 -15.16
CA ARG A 92 21.66 -3.71 -15.74
C ARG A 92 21.05 -4.62 -16.82
N GLN A 93 19.85 -5.16 -16.60
CA GLN A 93 19.14 -5.98 -17.59
C GLN A 93 18.78 -5.18 -18.85
N GLU A 94 18.41 -3.93 -18.68
CA GLU A 94 18.15 -2.96 -19.74
C GLU A 94 19.43 -2.36 -20.35
N ARG A 95 20.62 -2.86 -19.97
CA ARG A 95 21.95 -2.46 -20.45
C ARG A 95 22.24 -0.97 -20.19
N TRP A 96 21.81 -0.47 -18.99
CA TRP A 96 21.98 0.91 -18.52
C TRP A 96 21.45 1.99 -19.50
N ARG A 97 20.48 1.64 -20.34
CA ARG A 97 19.92 2.55 -21.35
C ARG A 97 18.93 3.55 -20.76
N LEU A 98 18.24 3.20 -19.68
CA LEU A 98 17.19 4.03 -19.09
C LEU A 98 17.68 4.81 -17.87
N GLY A 99 18.90 4.52 -17.37
CA GLY A 99 19.50 5.23 -16.25
C GLY A 99 18.67 5.12 -14.96
N ARG A 100 18.10 3.94 -14.70
CA ARG A 100 17.33 3.70 -13.48
C ARG A 100 18.26 3.74 -12.27
N HIS A 101 17.76 4.26 -11.16
CA HIS A 101 18.57 4.46 -9.99
C HIS A 101 17.78 4.18 -8.69
N SER A 102 18.37 3.43 -7.78
CA SER A 102 17.78 3.11 -6.47
C SER A 102 17.57 4.32 -5.55
N GLY A 103 18.02 5.50 -5.98
CA GLY A 103 17.74 6.79 -5.35
C GLY A 103 16.55 7.54 -5.95
N ASP A 104 15.96 7.06 -7.05
CA ASP A 104 14.82 7.71 -7.73
C ASP A 104 13.50 7.39 -7.00
N TYR A 105 13.47 7.82 -5.74
CA TYR A 105 12.34 7.78 -4.84
C TYR A 105 12.10 9.16 -4.25
N TRP A 106 10.84 9.48 -3.97
CA TRP A 106 10.41 10.81 -3.53
C TRP A 106 9.71 10.72 -2.19
N VAL A 107 9.92 11.74 -1.37
CA VAL A 107 9.20 11.94 -0.11
C VAL A 107 8.41 13.24 -0.17
N SER A 108 7.12 13.18 0.16
CA SER A 108 6.20 14.32 0.22
C SER A 108 5.50 14.36 1.56
N VAL A 109 5.27 15.56 2.08
CA VAL A 109 4.46 15.82 3.28
C VAL A 109 3.39 16.84 2.90
N TYR A 110 2.14 16.50 3.12
CA TYR A 110 0.98 17.33 2.79
C TYR A 110 0.36 17.88 4.08
N GLY A 111 0.31 19.20 4.22
CA GLY A 111 -0.09 19.87 5.44
C GLY A 111 1.04 20.01 6.46
N ASP A 112 0.68 20.43 7.67
CA ASP A 112 1.64 20.68 8.74
C ASP A 112 1.65 19.55 9.78
N PRO A 113 2.71 18.72 9.85
CA PRO A 113 2.82 17.70 10.88
C PRO A 113 2.95 18.27 12.29
N ALA A 114 3.29 19.55 12.48
CA ALA A 114 3.33 20.20 13.79
C ALA A 114 1.98 20.80 14.20
N GLY A 115 1.07 20.99 13.26
CA GLY A 115 -0.26 21.55 13.48
C GLY A 115 -1.24 20.56 14.12
N GLY A 116 -2.45 21.06 14.40
CA GLY A 116 -3.58 20.27 14.91
C GLY A 116 -4.47 19.68 13.82
N GLU A 117 -4.32 20.14 12.58
CA GLU A 117 -5.11 19.77 11.44
C GLU A 117 -4.65 18.44 10.82
N PRO A 118 -5.49 17.79 9.98
CA PRO A 118 -5.08 16.62 9.23
C PRO A 118 -3.88 16.90 8.33
N TRP A 119 -3.00 15.91 8.24
CA TRP A 119 -1.84 15.94 7.37
C TRP A 119 -1.56 14.54 6.82
N SER A 120 -0.72 14.43 5.81
CA SER A 120 -0.33 13.13 5.25
C SER A 120 1.11 13.16 4.77
N TRP A 121 1.66 11.99 4.57
CA TRP A 121 2.95 11.83 3.92
C TRP A 121 2.92 10.67 2.94
N ARG A 122 3.82 10.72 1.97
CA ARG A 122 4.00 9.67 1.00
C ARG A 122 5.48 9.46 0.71
N PHE A 123 5.87 8.20 0.59
CA PHE A 123 7.15 7.75 0.07
C PHE A 123 6.87 6.89 -1.15
N GLU A 124 7.38 7.29 -2.31
CA GLU A 124 7.06 6.61 -3.55
C GLU A 124 8.21 6.62 -4.55
N GLY A 125 8.20 5.66 -5.46
CA GLY A 125 9.08 5.52 -6.58
C GLY A 125 8.58 4.46 -7.55
N HIS A 126 9.41 4.00 -8.46
CA HIS A 126 9.06 2.87 -9.30
C HIS A 126 8.81 1.64 -8.41
N HIS A 127 7.67 0.98 -8.60
CA HIS A 127 7.22 -0.20 -7.85
C HIS A 127 7.02 -0.02 -6.33
N LEU A 128 7.01 1.19 -5.81
CA LEU A 128 6.74 1.44 -4.39
C LEU A 128 5.90 2.70 -4.22
N SER A 129 4.79 2.60 -3.48
CA SER A 129 4.03 3.75 -3.02
C SER A 129 3.41 3.44 -1.66
N VAL A 130 3.84 4.18 -0.64
CA VAL A 130 3.34 4.08 0.74
C VAL A 130 2.80 5.44 1.13
N SER A 131 1.50 5.50 1.39
CA SER A 131 0.80 6.73 1.79
C SER A 131 0.17 6.55 3.17
N MET A 132 0.37 7.54 4.03
CA MET A 132 -0.25 7.59 5.36
C MET A 132 -0.96 8.94 5.53
N THR A 133 -2.22 8.89 5.91
CA THR A 133 -3.00 10.09 6.27
C THR A 133 -3.29 10.07 7.76
N LEU A 134 -3.10 11.19 8.41
CA LEU A 134 -3.27 11.35 9.85
C LEU A 134 -4.32 12.41 10.15
N ALA A 135 -5.24 12.08 11.05
CA ALA A 135 -6.21 13.02 11.60
C ALA A 135 -6.26 12.83 13.13
N ARG A 136 -5.75 13.81 13.88
CA ARG A 136 -5.53 13.69 15.33
C ARG A 136 -4.58 12.52 15.66
N HIS A 137 -5.09 11.44 16.26
CA HIS A 137 -4.36 10.24 16.63
C HIS A 137 -4.61 9.06 15.67
N GLN A 138 -5.57 9.21 14.76
CA GLN A 138 -5.90 8.17 13.80
C GLN A 138 -4.92 8.19 12.62
N VAL A 139 -4.59 7.01 12.11
CA VAL A 139 -3.73 6.82 10.94
C VAL A 139 -4.44 5.92 9.94
N SER A 140 -4.65 6.42 8.73
CA SER A 140 -5.12 5.60 7.61
C SER A 140 -3.94 5.20 6.73
N PRO A 141 -3.64 3.89 6.60
CA PRO A 141 -2.46 3.39 5.88
C PRO A 141 -2.75 2.93 4.45
N ALA A 142 -3.80 3.42 3.81
CA ALA A 142 -4.17 3.01 2.45
C ALA A 142 -4.18 4.20 1.48
N PRO A 143 -3.78 3.94 0.21
CA PRO A 143 -3.28 2.70 -0.36
C PRO A 143 -1.81 2.40 -0.05
N VAL A 144 -1.43 1.11 -0.07
CA VAL A 144 -0.03 0.65 -0.06
C VAL A 144 0.21 -0.21 -1.29
N PHE A 145 1.17 0.19 -2.10
CA PHE A 145 1.57 -0.53 -3.31
C PHE A 145 3.03 -0.98 -3.22
N LEU A 146 3.27 -2.25 -3.52
CA LEU A 146 4.58 -2.85 -3.68
C LEU A 146 4.59 -3.68 -4.98
N GLY A 147 5.57 -3.42 -5.86
CA GLY A 147 5.80 -4.19 -7.07
C GLY A 147 7.22 -4.71 -7.14
N ALA A 148 7.51 -5.61 -8.06
CA ALA A 148 8.85 -6.14 -8.27
C ALA A 148 9.10 -6.41 -9.75
N HIS A 149 10.12 -5.80 -10.32
CA HIS A 149 10.62 -6.06 -11.66
C HIS A 149 12.15 -6.07 -11.66
N PRO A 150 12.77 -7.20 -11.92
CA PRO A 150 12.18 -8.53 -12.09
C PRO A 150 11.51 -9.06 -10.82
N ALA A 151 10.39 -9.78 -10.94
CA ALA A 151 9.73 -10.42 -9.80
C ALA A 151 10.59 -11.55 -9.21
N CYS A 152 11.41 -12.19 -10.04
CA CYS A 152 12.36 -13.23 -9.67
C CYS A 152 13.71 -12.98 -10.33
N VAL A 153 14.76 -12.86 -9.51
CA VAL A 153 16.14 -12.92 -9.94
C VAL A 153 16.66 -14.34 -9.68
N SER A 154 17.17 -15.01 -10.71
CA SER A 154 17.62 -16.39 -10.61
C SER A 154 19.11 -16.54 -10.93
N TYR A 155 19.76 -17.52 -10.28
CA TYR A 155 21.12 -17.98 -10.58
C TYR A 155 21.15 -19.50 -10.62
N ALA A 156 21.70 -20.08 -11.68
CA ALA A 156 21.76 -21.53 -11.89
C ALA A 156 20.40 -22.23 -11.70
N GLY A 157 19.33 -21.62 -12.20
CA GLY A 157 17.96 -22.15 -12.10
C GLY A 157 17.32 -22.05 -10.72
N ARG A 158 17.96 -21.38 -9.77
CA ARG A 158 17.43 -21.15 -8.42
C ARG A 158 17.15 -19.67 -8.17
N PRO A 159 16.02 -19.31 -7.55
CA PRO A 159 15.74 -17.94 -7.18
C PRO A 159 16.72 -17.46 -6.10
N VAL A 160 17.32 -16.29 -6.31
CA VAL A 160 18.16 -15.59 -5.32
C VAL A 160 17.46 -14.39 -4.72
N SER A 161 16.43 -13.86 -5.40
CA SER A 161 15.57 -12.79 -4.89
C SER A 161 14.16 -12.94 -5.48
N ARG A 162 13.16 -12.95 -4.61
CA ARG A 162 11.71 -12.89 -4.92
C ARG A 162 11.04 -12.07 -3.82
N PRO A 163 11.04 -10.74 -3.89
CA PRO A 163 10.49 -9.91 -2.81
C PRO A 163 9.01 -10.16 -2.48
N LEU A 164 8.22 -10.56 -3.49
CA LEU A 164 6.79 -10.83 -3.39
C LEU A 164 6.46 -12.34 -3.47
N ALA A 165 7.43 -13.21 -3.15
CA ALA A 165 7.23 -14.67 -3.23
C ALA A 165 6.08 -15.17 -2.34
N PRO A 166 5.95 -14.78 -1.07
CA PRO A 166 4.88 -15.30 -0.22
C PRO A 166 3.48 -14.99 -0.75
N GLU A 167 3.31 -13.83 -1.38
CA GLU A 167 2.03 -13.37 -1.95
C GLU A 167 1.60 -14.25 -3.12
N GLU A 168 2.52 -14.68 -3.98
CA GLU A 168 2.25 -15.63 -5.06
C GLU A 168 2.09 -17.05 -4.53
N ASP A 169 3.03 -17.51 -3.70
CA ASP A 169 3.11 -18.91 -3.25
C ASP A 169 1.90 -19.31 -2.40
N VAL A 170 1.43 -18.44 -1.48
CA VAL A 170 0.23 -18.71 -0.65
C VAL A 170 -1.04 -18.65 -1.51
N ALA A 171 -1.14 -17.74 -2.47
CA ALA A 171 -2.29 -17.69 -3.37
C ALA A 171 -2.39 -18.93 -4.24
N MET A 172 -1.25 -19.46 -4.73
CA MET A 172 -1.20 -20.72 -5.47
C MET A 172 -1.60 -21.90 -4.60
N ALA A 173 -1.08 -21.98 -3.35
CA ALA A 173 -1.46 -23.02 -2.39
C ALA A 173 -2.97 -22.97 -2.07
N LEU A 174 -3.55 -21.77 -1.92
CA LEU A 174 -4.99 -21.60 -1.77
C LEU A 174 -5.74 -22.15 -2.98
N LEU A 175 -5.33 -21.78 -4.19
CA LEU A 175 -5.96 -22.26 -5.42
C LEU A 175 -5.88 -23.78 -5.56
N ASP A 176 -4.76 -24.39 -5.17
CA ASP A 176 -4.57 -25.84 -5.17
C ASP A 176 -5.47 -26.56 -4.16
N GLU A 177 -5.68 -25.98 -2.98
CA GLU A 177 -6.55 -26.54 -1.94
C GLU A 177 -8.04 -26.52 -2.31
N LEU A 178 -8.48 -25.62 -3.22
CA LEU A 178 -9.90 -25.49 -3.58
C LEU A 178 -10.49 -26.73 -4.27
N GLY A 179 -9.68 -27.61 -4.85
CA GLY A 179 -10.15 -28.73 -5.65
C GLY A 179 -10.90 -28.27 -6.93
N PRO A 180 -11.42 -29.19 -7.74
CA PRO A 180 -12.00 -28.84 -9.05
C PRO A 180 -13.22 -27.91 -8.97
N ALA A 181 -14.15 -28.15 -8.06
CA ALA A 181 -15.37 -27.36 -7.94
C ALA A 181 -15.10 -25.94 -7.41
N GLY A 182 -14.24 -25.82 -6.39
CA GLY A 182 -13.83 -24.53 -5.84
C GLY A 182 -13.04 -23.71 -6.86
N ARG A 183 -12.13 -24.34 -7.59
CA ARG A 183 -11.40 -23.69 -8.71
C ARG A 183 -12.32 -23.16 -9.79
N ALA A 184 -13.34 -23.94 -10.19
CA ALA A 184 -14.31 -23.49 -11.18
C ALA A 184 -15.07 -22.22 -10.74
N THR A 185 -15.23 -22.01 -9.44
CA THR A 185 -15.83 -20.78 -8.87
C THR A 185 -14.81 -19.66 -8.72
N ALA A 186 -13.58 -19.97 -8.27
CA ALA A 186 -12.55 -18.98 -8.00
C ALA A 186 -11.92 -18.41 -9.28
N VAL A 187 -11.74 -19.24 -10.32
CA VAL A 187 -11.14 -18.84 -11.59
C VAL A 187 -12.20 -18.18 -12.47
N VAL A 188 -12.17 -16.86 -12.55
CA VAL A 188 -13.18 -16.05 -13.24
C VAL A 188 -12.79 -15.68 -14.67
N SER A 189 -11.55 -15.92 -15.06
CA SER A 189 -11.05 -15.70 -16.42
C SER A 189 -9.82 -16.56 -16.69
N GLU A 190 -9.69 -17.04 -17.92
CA GLU A 190 -8.48 -17.74 -18.41
C GLU A 190 -7.34 -16.77 -18.74
N ARG A 191 -7.61 -15.47 -18.79
CA ARG A 191 -6.63 -14.43 -19.15
C ARG A 191 -6.52 -13.44 -18.00
N ALA A 192 -5.29 -13.24 -17.52
CA ALA A 192 -4.98 -12.18 -16.58
C ALA A 192 -5.08 -10.80 -17.24
N PRO A 193 -5.43 -9.73 -16.48
CA PRO A 193 -5.37 -8.36 -16.97
C PRO A 193 -3.92 -7.96 -17.27
N ALA A 194 -3.74 -6.78 -17.87
CA ALA A 194 -2.42 -6.24 -18.16
C ALA A 194 -1.75 -5.56 -16.94
N ASP A 195 -2.51 -5.29 -15.90
CA ASP A 195 -2.08 -4.60 -14.67
C ASP A 195 -3.15 -4.84 -13.60
N ILE A 196 -2.90 -4.44 -12.34
CA ILE A 196 -3.93 -4.44 -11.30
C ILE A 196 -5.17 -3.69 -11.79
N ARG A 197 -6.35 -4.25 -11.54
CA ARG A 197 -7.61 -3.70 -12.08
C ARG A 197 -7.98 -2.34 -11.51
N SER A 198 -7.59 -2.06 -10.27
CA SER A 198 -7.78 -0.74 -9.66
C SER A 198 -6.86 0.33 -10.26
N GLY A 199 -5.71 -0.06 -10.85
CA GLY A 199 -4.76 0.81 -11.52
C GLY A 199 -4.30 1.99 -10.65
N PRO A 200 -3.72 3.03 -11.27
CA PRO A 200 -3.22 4.21 -10.56
C PRO A 200 -4.34 5.21 -10.19
N ARG A 201 -5.58 4.76 -10.04
CA ARG A 201 -6.70 5.66 -9.75
C ARG A 201 -6.66 6.14 -8.31
N PRO A 202 -7.09 7.39 -8.03
CA PRO A 202 -7.14 7.94 -6.68
C PRO A 202 -8.12 7.21 -5.76
N THR A 203 -9.13 6.51 -6.32
CA THR A 203 -10.09 5.71 -5.56
C THR A 203 -10.26 4.35 -6.19
N ALA A 204 -10.37 3.31 -5.39
CA ALA A 204 -10.91 2.04 -5.83
C ALA A 204 -12.40 2.19 -6.19
N ALA A 205 -12.92 1.30 -7.05
CA ALA A 205 -14.35 1.28 -7.33
C ALA A 205 -15.12 0.92 -6.04
N SER A 206 -16.22 1.63 -5.78
CA SER A 206 -17.13 1.34 -4.67
C SER A 206 -18.58 1.50 -5.14
N PRO A 207 -19.48 0.52 -4.93
CA PRO A 207 -19.19 -0.79 -4.35
C PRO A 207 -18.40 -1.70 -5.30
N ILE A 208 -17.55 -2.57 -4.73
CA ILE A 208 -16.83 -3.56 -5.50
C ILE A 208 -17.73 -4.78 -5.68
N LYS A 209 -18.06 -5.11 -6.93
CA LYS A 209 -18.85 -6.31 -7.22
C LYS A 209 -18.08 -7.56 -6.80
N PRO A 210 -18.61 -8.41 -5.91
CA PRO A 210 -17.99 -9.66 -5.51
C PRO A 210 -17.75 -10.56 -6.72
N LEU A 211 -16.54 -11.13 -6.82
CA LEU A 211 -16.15 -12.11 -7.83
C LEU A 211 -15.38 -13.25 -7.18
N GLY A 212 -15.51 -14.44 -7.76
CA GLY A 212 -14.82 -15.63 -7.31
C GLY A 212 -15.53 -16.34 -6.17
N ILE A 213 -14.77 -17.09 -5.38
CA ILE A 213 -15.31 -17.93 -4.30
C ILE A 213 -15.41 -17.13 -3.00
N ALA A 214 -16.56 -17.21 -2.34
CA ALA A 214 -16.79 -16.58 -1.04
C ALA A 214 -16.08 -17.33 0.08
N ALA A 215 -15.50 -16.63 1.04
CA ALA A 215 -14.77 -17.21 2.17
C ALA A 215 -15.62 -18.18 3.02
N HIS A 216 -16.93 -17.91 3.16
CA HIS A 216 -17.84 -18.80 3.89
C HIS A 216 -18.05 -20.16 3.19
N SER A 217 -17.77 -20.25 1.88
CA SER A 217 -17.87 -21.51 1.11
C SER A 217 -16.57 -22.33 1.14
N LEU A 218 -15.50 -21.79 1.76
CA LEU A 218 -14.20 -22.46 1.85
C LEU A 218 -14.18 -23.52 2.96
N GLY A 219 -13.49 -24.63 2.71
CA GLY A 219 -13.09 -25.59 3.74
C GLY A 219 -12.10 -24.97 4.75
N PRO A 220 -11.86 -25.65 5.89
CA PRO A 220 -11.00 -25.09 6.96
C PRO A 220 -9.60 -24.73 6.50
N THR A 221 -8.92 -25.59 5.76
CA THR A 221 -7.56 -25.35 5.24
C THR A 221 -7.51 -24.19 4.29
N ALA A 222 -8.40 -24.14 3.29
CA ALA A 222 -8.49 -23.05 2.32
C ALA A 222 -8.80 -21.70 3.00
N ARG A 223 -9.67 -21.72 4.03
CA ARG A 223 -9.96 -20.51 4.82
C ARG A 223 -8.74 -20.02 5.60
N THR A 224 -7.95 -20.96 6.16
CA THR A 224 -6.68 -20.63 6.82
C THR A 224 -5.69 -19.98 5.82
N LEU A 225 -5.55 -20.55 4.62
CA LEU A 225 -4.68 -19.99 3.56
C LEU A 225 -5.16 -18.60 3.11
N LEU A 226 -6.47 -18.39 2.95
CA LEU A 226 -7.01 -17.06 2.65
C LEU A 226 -6.67 -16.06 3.76
N GLY A 227 -6.83 -16.45 5.03
CA GLY A 227 -6.45 -15.63 6.18
C GLY A 227 -4.96 -15.30 6.19
N GLN A 228 -4.09 -16.27 5.91
CA GLN A 228 -2.65 -16.06 5.78
C GLN A 228 -2.33 -15.10 4.62
N LEU A 229 -2.99 -15.25 3.48
CA LEU A 229 -2.79 -14.38 2.33
C LEU A 229 -3.17 -12.93 2.64
N VAL A 230 -4.29 -12.70 3.32
CA VAL A 230 -4.69 -11.35 3.80
C VAL A 230 -3.66 -10.80 4.78
N ALA A 231 -3.21 -11.63 5.74
CA ALA A 231 -2.20 -11.24 6.72
C ALA A 231 -0.88 -10.79 6.08
N LEU A 232 -0.44 -11.40 4.96
CA LEU A 232 0.76 -10.98 4.23
C LEU A 232 0.73 -9.51 3.82
N TYR A 233 -0.45 -8.97 3.53
CA TYR A 233 -0.63 -7.56 3.17
C TYR A 233 -0.76 -6.65 4.38
N LEU A 234 -1.54 -7.08 5.38
CA LEU A 234 -1.75 -6.28 6.59
C LEU A 234 -0.48 -6.20 7.45
N ASP A 235 0.29 -7.29 7.54
CA ASP A 235 1.54 -7.37 8.32
C ASP A 235 2.72 -6.60 7.68
N ARG A 236 2.50 -5.96 6.52
CA ARG A 236 3.43 -4.92 6.01
C ARG A 236 3.38 -3.66 6.87
N LEU A 237 2.26 -3.43 7.54
CA LEU A 237 2.03 -2.28 8.42
C LEU A 237 2.62 -2.53 9.82
N PRO A 238 2.88 -1.47 10.60
CA PRO A 238 3.20 -1.63 12.01
C PRO A 238 2.14 -2.46 12.74
N PRO A 239 2.50 -3.24 13.78
CA PRO A 239 1.59 -4.18 14.42
C PRO A 239 0.26 -3.58 14.89
N GLU A 240 0.29 -2.35 15.40
CA GLU A 240 -0.89 -1.63 15.87
C GLU A 240 -1.86 -1.34 14.69
N LEU A 241 -1.34 -0.85 13.56
CA LEU A 241 -2.14 -0.61 12.36
C LEU A 241 -2.59 -1.93 11.73
N ALA A 242 -1.75 -2.94 11.68
CA ALA A 242 -2.12 -4.25 11.16
C ALA A 242 -3.30 -4.83 11.93
N ALA A 243 -3.27 -4.78 13.27
CA ALA A 243 -4.36 -5.24 14.13
C ALA A 243 -5.66 -4.43 13.91
N GLU A 244 -5.55 -3.10 13.81
CA GLU A 244 -6.70 -2.23 13.52
C GLU A 244 -7.31 -2.56 12.15
N GLN A 245 -6.48 -2.71 11.13
CA GLN A 245 -6.95 -3.05 9.79
C GLN A 245 -7.56 -4.46 9.71
N ALA A 246 -7.01 -5.42 10.46
CA ALA A 246 -7.58 -6.75 10.58
C ALA A 246 -8.96 -6.74 11.26
N ALA A 247 -9.11 -5.95 12.34
CA ALA A 247 -10.38 -5.81 13.06
C ALA A 247 -11.50 -5.17 12.17
N ARG A 248 -11.14 -4.33 11.21
CA ARG A 248 -12.06 -3.75 10.21
C ARG A 248 -12.45 -4.72 9.10
N THR A 249 -11.74 -5.82 8.97
CA THR A 249 -11.96 -6.80 7.90
C THR A 249 -12.86 -7.91 8.42
N ALA A 250 -14.03 -8.10 7.81
CA ALA A 250 -14.94 -9.22 8.11
C ALA A 250 -14.51 -10.45 7.28
N PRO A 251 -13.80 -11.43 7.86
CA PRO A 251 -13.20 -12.51 7.07
C PRO A 251 -14.24 -13.38 6.34
N GLY A 252 -15.48 -13.47 6.87
CA GLY A 252 -16.56 -14.24 6.26
C GLY A 252 -17.10 -13.64 4.97
N ASP A 253 -16.96 -12.34 4.78
CA ASP A 253 -17.50 -11.59 3.62
C ASP A 253 -16.49 -11.45 2.49
N LEU A 254 -15.28 -11.98 2.67
CA LEU A 254 -14.25 -11.92 1.65
C LEU A 254 -14.56 -12.87 0.47
N HIS A 255 -14.14 -12.46 -0.71
CA HIS A 255 -14.15 -13.26 -1.92
C HIS A 255 -12.75 -13.33 -2.49
N PHE A 256 -12.36 -14.51 -2.98
CA PHE A 256 -11.11 -14.74 -3.69
C PHE A 256 -11.40 -15.06 -5.16
N ALA A 257 -10.80 -14.29 -6.06
CA ALA A 257 -10.90 -14.49 -7.50
C ALA A 257 -9.50 -14.59 -8.13
N TRP A 258 -9.39 -15.50 -9.08
CA TRP A 258 -8.18 -15.74 -9.87
C TRP A 258 -8.44 -15.52 -11.37
N GLU A 259 -7.44 -14.98 -12.08
CA GLU A 259 -7.46 -14.83 -13.53
C GLU A 259 -6.12 -15.24 -14.14
N GLY A 260 -6.17 -15.94 -15.24
CA GLY A 260 -4.98 -16.42 -15.96
C GLY A 260 -4.54 -17.83 -15.60
N PRO A 261 -3.37 -18.25 -16.11
CA PRO A 261 -2.81 -19.57 -15.85
C PRO A 261 -2.57 -19.85 -14.37
N GLN A 262 -2.78 -21.12 -13.97
CA GLN A 262 -2.65 -21.57 -12.57
C GLN A 262 -1.27 -22.22 -12.34
N ARG A 263 -0.21 -21.52 -12.68
CA ARG A 263 1.19 -22.00 -12.53
C ARG A 263 2.09 -20.84 -12.10
N PRO A 264 3.02 -21.07 -11.16
CA PRO A 264 3.99 -20.05 -10.74
C PRO A 264 4.82 -19.51 -11.92
N GLY A 265 5.22 -18.23 -11.83
CA GLY A 265 6.03 -17.59 -12.85
C GLY A 265 5.35 -17.45 -14.20
N THR A 266 4.02 -17.47 -14.23
CA THR A 266 3.22 -17.18 -15.42
C THR A 266 2.44 -15.89 -15.20
N ARG A 267 1.93 -15.31 -16.28
CA ARG A 267 1.08 -14.14 -16.21
C ARG A 267 -0.24 -14.50 -15.51
N ASN A 268 -0.42 -14.06 -14.29
CA ASN A 268 -1.58 -14.33 -13.46
C ASN A 268 -2.04 -13.09 -12.69
N TYR A 269 -3.24 -13.14 -12.16
CA TYR A 269 -3.81 -12.11 -11.33
C TYR A 269 -4.72 -12.77 -10.29
N TYR A 270 -4.68 -12.26 -9.07
CA TYR A 270 -5.74 -12.53 -8.11
C TYR A 270 -6.21 -11.27 -7.40
N ARG A 271 -7.41 -11.34 -6.86
CA ARG A 271 -7.89 -10.34 -5.93
C ARG A 271 -8.61 -10.98 -4.74
N ILE A 272 -8.48 -10.32 -3.59
CA ILE A 272 -9.29 -10.56 -2.41
C ILE A 272 -10.07 -9.29 -2.17
N GLN A 273 -11.39 -9.42 -2.05
CA GLN A 273 -12.27 -8.27 -1.89
C GLN A 273 -13.32 -8.52 -0.83
N GLY A 274 -13.66 -7.48 -0.10
CA GLY A 274 -14.77 -7.36 0.82
C GLY A 274 -15.43 -6.00 0.65
N ASP A 275 -16.27 -5.62 1.60
CA ASP A 275 -16.95 -4.32 1.57
C ASP A 275 -15.95 -3.15 1.60
N ASP A 276 -15.01 -3.18 2.54
CA ASP A 276 -13.95 -2.16 2.69
C ASP A 276 -12.55 -2.77 2.64
N LEU A 277 -12.31 -3.76 1.79
CA LEU A 277 -11.00 -4.32 1.53
C LEU A 277 -10.88 -4.66 0.05
N LEU A 278 -9.79 -4.23 -0.56
CA LEU A 278 -9.34 -4.69 -1.87
C LEU A 278 -7.84 -4.97 -1.82
N ILE A 279 -7.50 -6.23 -2.03
CA ILE A 279 -6.14 -6.69 -2.26
C ILE A 279 -6.07 -7.18 -3.69
N GLU A 280 -5.04 -6.75 -4.43
CA GLU A 280 -4.76 -7.23 -5.77
C GLU A 280 -3.31 -7.65 -5.89
N TYR A 281 -3.08 -8.65 -6.69
CA TYR A 281 -1.76 -9.09 -7.17
C TYR A 281 -1.86 -9.35 -8.66
N ASP A 282 -0.88 -8.94 -9.41
CA ASP A 282 -0.64 -9.43 -10.76
C ASP A 282 0.82 -9.85 -10.95
N ASN A 283 1.06 -10.71 -11.93
CA ASN A 283 2.37 -10.99 -12.49
C ASN A 283 2.23 -10.87 -14.00
N THR A 284 2.67 -9.72 -14.52
CA THR A 284 2.44 -9.32 -15.92
C THR A 284 3.61 -9.65 -16.83
N ASP A 285 3.55 -9.18 -18.07
CA ASP A 285 4.52 -9.39 -19.15
C ASP A 285 4.79 -10.88 -19.39
N ASP A 286 5.99 -11.32 -19.15
CA ASP A 286 6.43 -12.72 -19.30
C ASP A 286 6.28 -13.55 -18.00
N GLY A 287 5.56 -13.04 -16.99
CA GLY A 287 5.43 -13.66 -15.67
C GLY A 287 6.61 -13.33 -14.72
N ASN A 288 7.33 -12.26 -14.97
CA ASN A 288 8.45 -11.78 -14.13
C ASN A 288 8.36 -10.29 -13.77
N HIS A 289 7.14 -9.77 -13.70
CA HIS A 289 6.85 -8.39 -13.37
C HIS A 289 5.59 -8.32 -12.49
N ALA A 290 5.76 -8.29 -11.18
CA ALA A 290 4.66 -8.41 -10.23
C ALA A 290 4.28 -7.06 -9.61
N HIS A 291 2.98 -6.87 -9.39
CA HIS A 291 2.40 -5.75 -8.65
C HIS A 291 1.51 -6.26 -7.52
N THR A 292 1.51 -5.56 -6.41
CA THR A 292 0.59 -5.79 -5.31
C THR A 292 0.04 -4.49 -4.77
N VAL A 293 -1.23 -4.47 -4.41
CA VAL A 293 -1.83 -3.31 -3.75
C VAL A 293 -2.77 -3.73 -2.64
N LEU A 294 -2.71 -3.01 -1.53
CA LEU A 294 -3.71 -2.99 -0.45
C LEU A 294 -4.47 -1.67 -0.53
N ARG A 295 -5.78 -1.74 -0.66
CA ARG A 295 -6.67 -0.58 -0.71
C ARG A 295 -7.84 -0.71 0.26
N ARG A 296 -8.35 0.43 0.68
CA ARG A 296 -9.60 0.57 1.42
C ARG A 296 -10.57 1.41 0.57
N PRO A 297 -11.54 0.80 -0.12
CA PRO A 297 -12.45 1.53 -1.02
C PRO A 297 -13.13 2.75 -0.40
N HIS A 298 -13.43 2.69 0.91
CA HIS A 298 -14.02 3.79 1.67
C HIS A 298 -13.01 4.63 2.46
N GLY A 299 -11.73 4.22 2.51
CA GLY A 299 -10.70 4.83 3.36
C GLY A 299 -9.38 5.14 2.67
N ASP A 300 -9.28 4.95 1.34
CA ASP A 300 -8.07 5.31 0.60
C ASP A 300 -7.72 6.79 0.80
N PHE A 301 -6.44 7.09 1.04
CA PHE A 301 -5.92 8.42 1.34
C PHE A 301 -6.59 9.09 2.57
N GLY A 302 -7.15 8.28 3.48
CA GLY A 302 -7.75 8.74 4.73
C GLY A 302 -9.14 9.32 4.61
N GLU A 303 -9.87 9.09 3.52
CA GLU A 303 -11.20 9.67 3.31
C GLU A 303 -12.16 9.36 4.47
N ASP A 304 -12.10 8.15 5.05
CA ASP A 304 -12.92 7.72 6.18
C ASP A 304 -12.61 8.52 7.47
N ILE A 305 -11.34 8.63 7.85
CA ILE A 305 -10.95 9.35 9.07
C ILE A 305 -11.11 10.87 8.91
N LEU A 306 -10.95 11.38 7.68
CA LEU A 306 -11.18 12.80 7.37
C LEU A 306 -12.67 13.16 7.44
N ALA A 307 -13.54 12.28 6.94
CA ALA A 307 -14.99 12.48 7.07
C ALA A 307 -15.42 12.58 8.53
N VAL A 308 -14.90 11.69 9.40
CA VAL A 308 -15.15 11.73 10.84
C VAL A 308 -14.60 13.01 11.47
N HIS A 309 -13.36 13.39 11.13
CA HIS A 309 -12.74 14.61 11.65
C HIS A 309 -13.55 15.86 11.32
N TYR A 310 -13.95 16.04 10.05
CA TYR A 310 -14.72 17.21 9.62
C TYR A 310 -16.13 17.23 10.22
N ALA A 311 -16.79 16.08 10.34
CA ALA A 311 -18.10 16.00 10.98
C ALA A 311 -18.05 16.46 12.45
N GLN A 312 -16.98 16.12 13.18
CA GLN A 312 -16.78 16.56 14.57
C GLN A 312 -16.39 18.03 14.69
N ALA A 313 -15.60 18.55 13.75
CA ALA A 313 -15.16 19.95 13.76
C ALA A 313 -16.29 20.93 13.44
N HIS A 314 -17.31 20.49 12.70
CA HIS A 314 -18.45 21.30 12.27
C HIS A 314 -19.75 21.01 13.02
N GLN A 315 -19.73 20.23 14.13
CA GLN A 315 -20.87 20.15 15.01
C GLN A 315 -21.07 21.53 15.69
N PRO A 316 -22.25 22.19 15.51
CA PRO A 316 -22.53 23.42 16.24
C PRO A 316 -22.48 23.12 17.74
N ALA A 317 -21.75 23.92 18.51
CA ALA A 317 -21.71 23.82 19.97
C ALA A 317 -23.13 23.75 20.46
N SER A 318 -23.54 22.62 21.07
CA SER A 318 -24.85 22.48 21.70
C SER A 318 -24.99 23.62 22.70
N ARG A 319 -25.89 24.55 22.44
CA ARG A 319 -26.26 25.61 23.39
C ARG A 319 -26.75 24.91 24.66
N ASN A 320 -25.93 24.89 25.67
CA ASN A 320 -26.35 24.62 27.03
C ASN A 320 -27.44 25.67 27.33
N SER A 321 -28.71 25.26 27.30
CA SER A 321 -29.84 26.03 27.83
C SER A 321 -29.63 26.19 29.33
N LEU A 322 -29.07 27.31 29.73
CA LEU A 322 -29.24 27.82 31.09
C LEU A 322 -30.74 28.00 31.34
N SER A 323 -31.37 27.00 31.94
CA SER A 323 -32.66 27.16 32.56
C SER A 323 -32.48 28.13 33.77
N ALA A 324 -32.85 29.37 33.55
CA ALA A 324 -33.08 30.31 34.64
C ALA A 324 -34.25 29.82 35.46
N THR A 325 -33.98 29.35 36.66
CA THR A 325 -35.01 29.13 37.68
C THR A 325 -35.39 30.51 38.22
N LYS A 326 -36.68 30.84 38.12
CA LYS A 326 -37.33 31.86 38.94
C LYS A 326 -37.77 31.23 40.25
#